data_fe8e98a2e426855b29f9421c0ab9f7a2
#
_entry.id   fe8e98a2e426855b29f9421c0ab9f7a2
#
_cell.length_a   1.000
_cell.length_b   1.000
_cell.length_c   1.000
_cell.angle_alpha   90.00
_cell.angle_beta   90.00
_cell.angle_gamma   90.00
#
_symmetry.space_group_name_H-M   'P 1'
#
loop_
_entity.id
_entity.type
_entity.pdbx_description
1 polymer ?
#
loop_
_entity_poly.entity_id
_entity_poly.type
_entity_poly.pdbx_seq_one_letter_code
_entity_poly.pdbx_strand_id
1 'polypeptide(L)'
;QQHLQFRQENVFRMSFERKNLAYVVRHTEDKESELLHILQRVDGSGIVYTRNRKKTKEISQFLNRNHITATFYHAGLNDETKDSRQKAWLKGEFRVMVATNAFGMGIDKPDVRVVIHADVPDSPEAYFQEAGRAGRDGMKAYAVLLFCARDKITLKQRVSDTFPEKSYIRKIYEDINFYYQMAMGDGRGCTFAFNIDEFCRNFKHFPVQTDSALKILTRAGYLEYTDEQDNASRIMFTITKEELYRIREQSEDTEKLLRILLRSYTGLFTDYAYISEDNLSTRSGLSKQQIYETLLSLSRQHILHYIPAKKTPYIIYTRERQETERVYLSKEVYEDRKESYVQRINAMIEYAESENRCRSRMLLRYFGEKNEHNCGQCDVCLQQHQSGLKSGEFEAISQQLQALLKENPLSLQEIKDKIQVPENQLMKVVSYLVSEEIIWQENGYLKF
;
A
#
# COMPACT_ATOMS: atom_id res chain seq x y z
N GLN A 1 -21.38 -7.13 -11.35
CA GLN A 1 -22.79 -7.32 -11.82
C GLN A 1 -22.93 -8.70 -12.47
N GLN A 2 -22.03 -9.12 -13.36
CA GLN A 2 -22.05 -10.44 -14.01
C GLN A 2 -21.99 -11.59 -13.00
N HIS A 3 -21.05 -11.55 -12.04
CA HIS A 3 -20.93 -12.58 -10.99
C HIS A 3 -22.10 -12.60 -10.00
N LEU A 4 -22.83 -11.49 -9.85
CA LEU A 4 -24.00 -11.38 -8.96
C LEU A 4 -25.32 -11.56 -9.73
N GLN A 5 -25.27 -11.89 -11.04
CA GLN A 5 -26.42 -12.13 -11.91
C GLN A 5 -27.49 -11.03 -11.85
N PHE A 6 -27.05 -9.77 -11.94
CA PHE A 6 -28.00 -8.65 -11.97
C PHE A 6 -28.88 -8.72 -13.23
N ARG A 7 -30.18 -8.43 -13.09
CA ARG A 7 -31.16 -8.50 -14.18
C ARG A 7 -30.88 -7.48 -15.29
N GLN A 8 -30.25 -6.36 -14.95
CA GLN A 8 -29.82 -5.31 -15.88
C GLN A 8 -28.50 -4.71 -15.40
N GLU A 9 -27.65 -4.33 -16.34
CA GLU A 9 -26.42 -3.60 -16.04
C GLU A 9 -26.75 -2.12 -15.75
N ASN A 10 -26.69 -1.73 -14.49
CA ASN A 10 -26.80 -0.34 -14.06
C ASN A 10 -25.40 0.16 -13.65
N VAL A 11 -24.74 0.89 -14.55
CA VAL A 11 -23.43 1.48 -14.31
C VAL A 11 -23.51 2.99 -14.36
N PHE A 12 -23.38 3.63 -13.20
CA PHE A 12 -23.23 5.09 -13.10
C PHE A 12 -21.73 5.41 -13.05
N ARG A 13 -21.26 6.19 -14.01
CA ARG A 13 -19.86 6.62 -14.07
C ARG A 13 -19.79 8.11 -13.74
N MET A 14 -18.94 8.44 -12.77
CA MET A 14 -18.56 9.83 -12.47
C MET A 14 -17.06 9.97 -12.77
N SER A 15 -16.66 11.17 -13.20
CA SER A 15 -15.24 11.48 -13.38
C SER A 15 -14.51 11.45 -12.04
N PHE A 16 -13.28 10.95 -12.06
CA PHE A 16 -12.34 11.04 -10.94
C PHE A 16 -11.66 12.42 -10.85
N GLU A 17 -11.94 13.33 -11.78
CA GLU A 17 -11.34 14.65 -11.82
C GLU A 17 -11.67 15.47 -10.56
N ARG A 18 -10.62 16.03 -9.96
CA ARG A 18 -10.71 16.93 -8.81
C ARG A 18 -10.29 18.33 -9.22
N LYS A 19 -11.28 19.15 -9.66
CA LYS A 19 -11.05 20.49 -10.20
C LYS A 19 -10.44 21.47 -9.20
N ASN A 20 -10.59 21.23 -7.92
CA ASN A 20 -10.05 22.05 -6.84
C ASN A 20 -8.70 21.55 -6.29
N LEU A 21 -8.16 20.42 -6.79
CA LEU A 21 -6.94 19.79 -6.30
C LEU A 21 -5.81 19.93 -7.32
N ALA A 22 -4.81 20.71 -7.00
CA ALA A 22 -3.62 20.87 -7.81
C ALA A 22 -2.59 19.79 -7.46
N TYR A 23 -2.30 18.90 -8.41
CA TYR A 23 -1.22 17.92 -8.29
C TYR A 23 0.12 18.56 -8.67
N VAL A 24 1.13 18.36 -7.84
CA VAL A 24 2.46 18.97 -8.01
C VAL A 24 3.54 17.94 -7.73
N VAL A 25 4.55 17.83 -8.58
CA VAL A 25 5.77 17.08 -8.30
C VAL A 25 6.92 18.07 -8.08
N ARG A 26 7.63 17.92 -6.98
CA ARG A 26 8.81 18.71 -6.64
C ARG A 26 10.05 17.82 -6.67
N HIS A 27 10.92 18.09 -7.65
CA HIS A 27 12.22 17.45 -7.72
C HIS A 27 13.17 18.15 -6.76
N THR A 28 13.65 17.42 -5.74
CA THR A 28 14.53 17.96 -4.71
C THR A 28 15.37 16.86 -4.06
N GLU A 29 16.62 17.16 -3.81
CA GLU A 29 17.49 16.28 -3.02
C GLU A 29 17.32 16.53 -1.50
N ASP A 30 16.89 17.72 -1.11
CA ASP A 30 16.57 18.07 0.29
C ASP A 30 15.06 18.16 0.50
N LYS A 31 14.47 17.00 0.81
CA LYS A 31 13.02 16.89 1.02
C LYS A 31 12.54 17.59 2.28
N GLU A 32 13.38 17.71 3.32
CA GLU A 32 12.98 18.36 4.58
C GLU A 32 12.86 19.87 4.41
N SER A 33 13.82 20.50 3.77
CA SER A 33 13.76 21.94 3.46
C SER A 33 12.61 22.27 2.52
N GLU A 34 12.37 21.44 1.49
CA GLU A 34 11.25 21.66 0.56
C GLU A 34 9.89 21.46 1.26
N LEU A 35 9.77 20.44 2.13
CA LEU A 35 8.59 20.23 2.97
C LEU A 35 8.27 21.46 3.83
N LEU A 36 9.28 22.01 4.50
CA LEU A 36 9.14 23.19 5.33
C LEU A 36 8.69 24.38 4.49
N HIS A 37 9.35 24.61 3.35
CA HIS A 37 9.02 25.69 2.42
C HIS A 37 7.56 25.63 1.93
N ILE A 38 7.08 24.45 1.57
CA ILE A 38 5.70 24.25 1.14
C ILE A 38 4.74 24.59 2.29
N LEU A 39 5.00 24.07 3.50
CA LEU A 39 4.13 24.28 4.65
C LEU A 39 4.14 25.73 5.15
N GLN A 40 5.19 26.48 4.90
CA GLN A 40 5.25 27.93 5.21
C GLN A 40 4.44 28.77 4.22
N ARG A 41 4.23 28.29 2.98
CA ARG A 41 3.50 29.02 1.93
C ARG A 41 2.02 28.63 1.81
N VAL A 42 1.67 27.43 2.20
CA VAL A 42 0.28 26.94 2.12
C VAL A 42 -0.30 26.92 3.52
N ASP A 43 -1.12 27.89 3.83
CA ASP A 43 -1.83 27.95 5.10
C ASP A 43 -2.89 26.85 5.24
N GLY A 44 -3.28 26.57 6.49
CA GLY A 44 -4.31 25.60 6.83
C GLY A 44 -3.78 24.22 7.19
N SER A 45 -4.69 23.28 7.31
CA SER A 45 -4.40 21.91 7.75
C SER A 45 -3.66 21.10 6.69
N GLY A 46 -2.70 20.28 7.13
CA GLY A 46 -1.88 19.46 6.23
C GLY A 46 -1.73 18.01 6.69
N ILE A 47 -1.46 17.14 5.72
CA ILE A 47 -1.06 15.75 5.95
C ILE A 47 0.27 15.51 5.23
N VAL A 48 1.23 14.87 5.93
CA VAL A 48 2.49 14.44 5.35
C VAL A 48 2.58 12.92 5.41
N TYR A 49 2.63 12.28 4.24
CA TYR A 49 2.77 10.83 4.15
C TYR A 49 4.23 10.41 4.04
N THR A 50 4.59 9.42 4.86
CA THR A 50 5.88 8.73 4.81
C THR A 50 5.66 7.23 5.03
N ARG A 51 6.58 6.39 4.56
CA ARG A 51 6.45 4.94 4.69
C ARG A 51 6.99 4.38 6.01
N ASN A 52 7.90 5.09 6.65
CA ASN A 52 8.61 4.60 7.83
C ASN A 52 8.01 5.18 9.12
N ARG A 53 7.65 4.29 10.06
CA ARG A 53 7.13 4.67 11.39
C ARG A 53 8.09 5.62 12.13
N LYS A 54 9.40 5.38 12.08
CA LYS A 54 10.41 6.22 12.72
C LYS A 54 10.43 7.61 12.07
N LYS A 55 10.39 7.67 10.74
CA LYS A 55 10.39 8.92 9.97
C LYS A 55 9.16 9.79 10.25
N THR A 56 7.99 9.20 10.59
CA THR A 56 6.81 9.99 10.99
C THR A 56 7.09 10.83 12.22
N LYS A 57 7.77 10.27 13.21
CA LYS A 57 8.16 10.95 14.43
C LYS A 57 9.24 12.02 14.17
N GLU A 58 10.27 11.68 13.40
CA GLU A 58 11.38 12.57 13.07
C GLU A 58 10.88 13.82 12.33
N ILE A 59 10.05 13.67 11.29
CA ILE A 59 9.46 14.80 10.55
C ILE A 59 8.54 15.62 11.46
N SER A 60 7.71 15.01 12.30
CA SER A 60 6.85 15.77 13.19
C SER A 60 7.65 16.62 14.19
N GLN A 61 8.75 16.08 14.71
CA GLN A 61 9.68 16.81 15.57
C GLN A 61 10.40 17.94 14.84
N PHE A 62 10.83 17.69 13.60
CA PHE A 62 11.43 18.70 12.73
C PHE A 62 10.47 19.87 12.49
N LEU A 63 9.21 19.60 12.16
CA LEU A 63 8.20 20.64 11.95
C LEU A 63 7.93 21.46 13.23
N ASN A 64 7.81 20.79 14.38
CA ASN A 64 7.62 21.49 15.67
C ASN A 64 8.80 22.39 16.03
N ARG A 65 10.04 21.99 15.74
CA ARG A 65 11.24 22.85 15.92
C ARG A 65 11.21 24.08 15.02
N ASN A 66 10.52 23.99 13.89
CA ASN A 66 10.34 25.08 12.93
C ASN A 66 8.99 25.81 13.09
N HIS A 67 8.40 25.79 14.29
CA HIS A 67 7.17 26.48 14.65
C HIS A 67 5.92 26.05 13.86
N ILE A 68 5.90 24.87 13.27
CA ILE A 68 4.71 24.28 12.66
C ILE A 68 4.21 23.16 13.56
N THR A 69 3.05 23.37 14.21
CA THR A 69 2.47 22.38 15.12
C THR A 69 2.13 21.09 14.40
N ALA A 70 2.81 19.99 14.76
CA ALA A 70 2.67 18.70 14.09
C ALA A 70 2.61 17.54 15.09
N THR A 71 1.81 16.56 14.75
CA THR A 71 1.78 15.26 15.45
C THR A 71 2.00 14.13 14.44
N PHE A 72 2.15 12.89 14.93
CA PHE A 72 2.40 11.76 14.05
C PHE A 72 1.45 10.58 14.31
N TYR A 73 1.21 9.78 13.26
CA TYR A 73 0.30 8.64 13.29
C TYR A 73 0.85 7.45 12.51
N HIS A 74 0.83 6.25 13.09
CA HIS A 74 1.18 5.00 12.43
C HIS A 74 0.52 3.80 13.12
N ALA A 75 0.43 2.67 12.44
CA ALA A 75 -0.24 1.46 12.96
C ALA A 75 0.33 0.94 14.28
N GLY A 76 1.62 1.16 14.55
CA GLY A 76 2.27 0.70 15.79
C GLY A 76 1.99 1.56 17.05
N LEU A 77 1.12 2.57 16.98
CA LEU A 77 0.62 3.28 18.15
C LEU A 77 -0.55 2.49 18.76
N ASN A 78 -0.71 2.58 20.09
CA ASN A 78 -1.91 2.04 20.74
C ASN A 78 -3.17 2.84 20.34
N ASP A 79 -4.33 2.24 20.46
CA ASP A 79 -5.58 2.83 19.94
C ASP A 79 -5.96 4.12 20.67
N GLU A 80 -5.72 4.22 21.95
CA GLU A 80 -5.96 5.44 22.74
C GLU A 80 -5.11 6.62 22.21
N THR A 81 -3.83 6.39 21.93
CA THR A 81 -2.93 7.41 21.35
C THR A 81 -3.34 7.77 19.93
N LYS A 82 -3.75 6.78 19.12
CA LYS A 82 -4.27 7.02 17.76
C LYS A 82 -5.47 7.94 17.80
N ASP A 83 -6.46 7.61 18.63
CA ASP A 83 -7.69 8.37 18.82
C ASP A 83 -7.43 9.79 19.31
N SER A 84 -6.60 9.93 20.35
CA SER A 84 -6.25 11.24 20.93
C SER A 84 -5.61 12.16 19.88
N ARG A 85 -4.60 11.68 19.14
CA ARG A 85 -3.89 12.48 18.13
C ARG A 85 -4.78 12.83 16.94
N GLN A 86 -5.61 11.90 16.50
CA GLN A 86 -6.57 12.14 15.43
C GLN A 86 -7.59 13.22 15.83
N LYS A 87 -8.15 13.14 17.04
CA LYS A 87 -9.09 14.13 17.58
C LYS A 87 -8.45 15.51 17.74
N ALA A 88 -7.23 15.57 18.25
CA ALA A 88 -6.49 16.82 18.39
C ALA A 88 -6.21 17.49 17.03
N TRP A 89 -5.82 16.71 16.01
CA TRP A 89 -5.64 17.23 14.66
C TRP A 89 -6.96 17.66 14.01
N LEU A 90 -8.05 16.90 14.19
CA LEU A 90 -9.38 17.31 13.70
C LEU A 90 -9.84 18.63 14.29
N LYS A 91 -9.56 18.89 15.56
CA LYS A 91 -9.86 20.15 16.26
C LYS A 91 -8.92 21.31 15.87
N GLY A 92 -7.84 21.04 15.14
CA GLY A 92 -6.85 22.06 14.76
C GLY A 92 -5.80 22.37 15.83
N GLU A 93 -5.72 21.60 16.92
CA GLU A 93 -4.65 21.72 17.92
C GLU A 93 -3.27 21.44 17.30
N PHE A 94 -3.22 20.54 16.32
CA PHE A 94 -2.09 20.33 15.44
C PHE A 94 -2.47 20.72 14.01
N ARG A 95 -1.63 21.53 13.37
CA ARG A 95 -1.80 21.92 11.98
C ARG A 95 -1.50 20.76 11.02
N VAL A 96 -0.45 19.97 11.30
CA VAL A 96 0.05 18.93 10.40
C VAL A 96 -0.02 17.56 11.06
N MET A 97 -0.57 16.59 10.33
CA MET A 97 -0.49 15.19 10.67
C MET A 97 0.60 14.52 9.80
N VAL A 98 1.66 14.00 10.43
CA VAL A 98 2.67 13.19 9.76
C VAL A 98 2.35 11.71 9.93
N ALA A 99 2.10 10.99 8.85
CA ALA A 99 1.54 9.65 8.96
C ALA A 99 2.11 8.64 7.96
N THR A 100 1.96 7.35 8.30
CA THR A 100 2.03 6.29 7.31
C THR A 100 0.65 6.09 6.66
N ASN A 101 0.56 5.22 5.64
CA ASN A 101 -0.71 4.84 5.00
C ASN A 101 -1.79 4.32 5.97
N ALA A 102 -1.42 3.97 7.22
CA ALA A 102 -2.37 3.61 8.28
C ALA A 102 -3.32 4.77 8.65
N PHE A 103 -2.91 6.02 8.41
CA PHE A 103 -3.76 7.19 8.57
C PHE A 103 -4.56 7.42 7.30
N GLY A 104 -5.73 6.81 7.24
CA GLY A 104 -6.46 6.86 5.97
C GLY A 104 -7.94 6.56 6.08
N MET A 105 -8.33 5.33 6.30
CA MET A 105 -9.74 4.94 6.34
C MET A 105 -10.49 5.68 7.45
N GLY A 106 -11.64 6.25 7.12
CA GLY A 106 -12.50 6.95 8.10
C GLY A 106 -12.08 8.38 8.45
N ILE A 107 -11.04 8.95 7.81
CA ILE A 107 -10.66 10.34 8.05
C ILE A 107 -11.44 11.25 7.12
N ASP A 108 -12.25 12.11 7.74
CA ASP A 108 -13.03 13.12 7.05
C ASP A 108 -12.82 14.50 7.69
N LYS A 109 -11.75 15.18 7.26
CA LYS A 109 -11.48 16.59 7.55
C LYS A 109 -11.59 17.37 6.25
N PRO A 110 -12.61 18.24 6.10
CA PRO A 110 -12.90 18.89 4.81
C PRO A 110 -11.84 19.93 4.41
N ASP A 111 -11.24 20.61 5.38
CA ASP A 111 -10.38 21.78 5.24
C ASP A 111 -8.88 21.44 5.14
N VAL A 112 -8.50 20.25 4.70
CA VAL A 112 -7.11 19.90 4.43
C VAL A 112 -6.63 20.67 3.19
N ARG A 113 -5.67 21.59 3.36
CA ARG A 113 -5.17 22.43 2.26
C ARG A 113 -4.02 21.78 1.49
N VAL A 114 -3.26 20.90 2.14
CA VAL A 114 -2.13 20.26 1.47
C VAL A 114 -1.94 18.83 1.95
N VAL A 115 -1.69 17.94 1.01
CA VAL A 115 -1.20 16.58 1.25
C VAL A 115 0.18 16.48 0.60
N ILE A 116 1.20 16.13 1.39
CA ILE A 116 2.58 16.02 0.92
C ILE A 116 3.05 14.57 1.07
N HIS A 117 3.55 13.99 -0.01
CA HIS A 117 4.21 12.70 0.01
C HIS A 117 5.71 12.90 0.11
N ALA A 118 6.27 12.72 1.30
CA ALA A 118 7.71 12.77 1.54
C ALA A 118 8.42 11.51 1.00
N ASP A 119 7.74 10.38 0.98
CA ASP A 119 8.15 9.15 0.33
C ASP A 119 7.16 8.79 -0.79
N VAL A 120 7.69 8.33 -1.92
CA VAL A 120 6.86 7.98 -3.09
C VAL A 120 6.03 6.72 -2.79
N PRO A 121 4.70 6.75 -3.00
CA PRO A 121 3.85 5.57 -2.89
C PRO A 121 4.21 4.49 -3.92
N ASP A 122 3.77 3.26 -3.69
CA ASP A 122 4.05 2.13 -4.58
C ASP A 122 3.15 2.08 -5.82
N SER A 123 2.15 2.96 -5.88
CA SER A 123 1.19 2.95 -6.97
C SER A 123 0.44 4.27 -7.11
N PRO A 124 -0.03 4.61 -8.33
CA PRO A 124 -0.90 5.76 -8.54
C PRO A 124 -2.22 5.68 -7.75
N GLU A 125 -2.75 4.48 -7.49
CA GLU A 125 -3.97 4.29 -6.69
C GLU A 125 -3.75 4.75 -5.25
N ALA A 126 -2.67 4.32 -4.62
CA ALA A 126 -2.33 4.73 -3.27
C ALA A 126 -2.09 6.25 -3.21
N TYR A 127 -1.33 6.79 -4.17
CA TYR A 127 -1.12 8.23 -4.29
C TYR A 127 -2.43 9.00 -4.43
N PHE A 128 -3.31 8.58 -5.33
CA PHE A 128 -4.60 9.25 -5.59
C PHE A 128 -5.53 9.21 -4.38
N GLN A 129 -5.60 8.06 -3.71
CA GLN A 129 -6.42 7.88 -2.50
C GLN A 129 -5.93 8.78 -1.35
N GLU A 130 -4.63 8.87 -1.14
CA GLU A 130 -4.01 9.70 -0.11
C GLU A 130 -4.11 11.19 -0.46
N ALA A 131 -3.78 11.58 -1.68
CA ALA A 131 -3.90 12.94 -2.22
C ALA A 131 -5.35 13.45 -2.16
N GLY A 132 -6.33 12.57 -2.45
CA GLY A 132 -7.76 12.88 -2.45
C GLY A 132 -8.34 13.31 -1.10
N ARG A 133 -7.55 13.27 -0.03
CA ARG A 133 -7.95 13.80 1.29
C ARG A 133 -7.90 15.32 1.35
N ALA A 134 -7.16 15.96 0.46
CA ALA A 134 -7.12 17.42 0.37
C ALA A 134 -8.36 17.99 -0.32
N GLY A 135 -8.83 19.14 0.17
CA GLY A 135 -9.87 19.95 -0.46
C GLY A 135 -11.23 19.29 -0.58
N ARG A 136 -11.69 18.54 0.41
CA ARG A 136 -13.02 17.92 0.39
C ARG A 136 -14.15 18.93 0.49
N ASP A 137 -13.87 20.11 1.00
CA ASP A 137 -14.77 21.25 1.05
C ASP A 137 -14.94 21.99 -0.30
N GLY A 138 -14.28 21.51 -1.37
CA GLY A 138 -14.30 22.14 -2.68
C GLY A 138 -13.36 23.34 -2.84
N MET A 139 -12.74 23.80 -1.75
CA MET A 139 -11.74 24.87 -1.81
C MET A 139 -10.41 24.37 -2.38
N LYS A 140 -9.63 25.30 -2.97
CA LYS A 140 -8.33 24.96 -3.56
C LYS A 140 -7.42 24.28 -2.57
N ALA A 141 -6.83 23.18 -3.00
CA ALA A 141 -5.90 22.38 -2.23
C ALA A 141 -4.78 21.83 -3.11
N TYR A 142 -3.73 21.32 -2.48
CA TYR A 142 -2.53 20.85 -3.15
C TYR A 142 -2.20 19.42 -2.75
N ALA A 143 -1.82 18.61 -3.73
CA ALA A 143 -1.23 17.29 -3.52
C ALA A 143 0.21 17.33 -4.07
N VAL A 144 1.19 17.32 -3.17
CA VAL A 144 2.60 17.50 -3.52
C VAL A 144 3.35 16.19 -3.33
N LEU A 145 4.03 15.74 -4.36
CA LEU A 145 4.96 14.62 -4.32
C LEU A 145 6.40 15.14 -4.32
N LEU A 146 7.16 14.83 -3.28
CA LEU A 146 8.59 15.10 -3.23
C LEU A 146 9.36 13.93 -3.84
N PHE A 147 10.11 14.19 -4.90
CA PHE A 147 10.81 13.17 -5.68
C PHE A 147 12.29 13.51 -5.85
N CYS A 148 13.14 12.50 -5.70
CA CYS A 148 14.57 12.59 -6.03
C CYS A 148 15.03 11.34 -6.80
N ALA A 149 16.21 11.38 -7.39
CA ALA A 149 16.75 10.26 -8.16
C ALA A 149 16.87 8.96 -7.34
N ARG A 150 17.14 9.07 -6.03
CA ARG A 150 17.20 7.91 -5.11
C ARG A 150 15.84 7.21 -4.96
N ASP A 151 14.72 7.93 -5.07
CA ASP A 151 13.39 7.33 -4.95
C ASP A 151 13.13 6.29 -6.05
N LYS A 152 13.59 6.55 -7.28
CA LYS A 152 13.50 5.59 -8.39
C LYS A 152 14.24 4.30 -8.08
N ILE A 153 15.45 4.41 -7.53
CA ILE A 153 16.25 3.24 -7.11
C ILE A 153 15.51 2.48 -6.01
N THR A 154 15.03 3.21 -5.01
CA THR A 154 14.28 2.62 -3.88
C THR A 154 13.00 1.93 -4.34
N LEU A 155 12.23 2.52 -5.26
CA LEU A 155 11.03 1.91 -5.81
C LEU A 155 11.33 0.60 -6.55
N LYS A 156 12.40 0.57 -7.35
CA LYS A 156 12.84 -0.66 -8.03
C LYS A 156 13.33 -1.72 -7.04
N GLN A 157 14.04 -1.32 -5.99
CA GLN A 157 14.46 -2.23 -4.91
C GLN A 157 13.26 -2.86 -4.20
N ARG A 158 12.17 -2.11 -4.01
CA ARG A 158 10.94 -2.65 -3.40
C ARG A 158 10.34 -3.81 -4.18
N VAL A 159 10.54 -3.86 -5.49
CA VAL A 159 10.08 -5.00 -6.31
C VAL A 159 10.79 -6.29 -5.88
N SER A 160 12.12 -6.26 -5.76
CA SER A 160 12.90 -7.43 -5.32
C SER A 160 12.67 -7.76 -3.85
N ASP A 161 12.41 -6.78 -3.01
CA ASP A 161 12.09 -6.99 -1.59
C ASP A 161 10.71 -7.61 -1.40
N THR A 162 9.71 -7.20 -2.21
CA THR A 162 8.33 -7.71 -2.13
C THR A 162 8.16 -9.06 -2.84
N PHE A 163 8.91 -9.26 -3.92
CA PHE A 163 8.89 -10.50 -4.72
C PHE A 163 10.31 -11.04 -4.87
N PRO A 164 10.91 -11.59 -3.78
CA PRO A 164 12.20 -12.24 -3.86
C PRO A 164 12.15 -13.44 -4.81
N GLU A 165 13.30 -13.86 -5.31
CA GLU A 165 13.40 -14.98 -6.25
C GLU A 165 12.78 -16.27 -5.68
N LYS A 166 12.17 -17.10 -6.54
CA LYS A 166 11.50 -18.35 -6.11
C LYS A 166 12.46 -19.30 -5.38
N SER A 167 13.74 -19.32 -5.75
CA SER A 167 14.78 -20.06 -5.06
C SER A 167 14.96 -19.60 -3.62
N TYR A 168 14.93 -18.29 -3.39
CA TYR A 168 15.00 -17.72 -2.05
C TYR A 168 13.76 -18.07 -1.20
N ILE A 169 12.55 -18.01 -1.80
CA ILE A 169 11.31 -18.38 -1.10
C ILE A 169 11.34 -19.85 -0.68
N ARG A 170 11.84 -20.72 -1.55
CA ARG A 170 12.03 -22.14 -1.24
C ARG A 170 13.06 -22.35 -0.13
N LYS A 171 14.15 -21.58 -0.16
CA LYS A 171 15.15 -21.62 0.90
C LYS A 171 14.57 -21.18 2.25
N ILE A 172 13.76 -20.12 2.30
CA ILE A 172 13.05 -19.71 3.52
C ILE A 172 12.14 -20.84 4.03
N TYR A 173 11.43 -21.54 3.15
CA TYR A 173 10.60 -22.67 3.54
C TYR A 173 11.44 -23.80 4.15
N GLU A 174 12.57 -24.15 3.54
CA GLU A 174 13.50 -25.16 4.06
C GLU A 174 14.07 -24.76 5.42
N ASP A 175 14.58 -23.54 5.54
CA ASP A 175 15.21 -23.03 6.76
C ASP A 175 14.20 -22.93 7.92
N ILE A 176 12.93 -22.63 7.67
CA ILE A 176 11.87 -22.67 8.69
C ILE A 176 11.61 -24.11 9.17
N ASN A 177 11.55 -25.08 8.25
CA ASN A 177 11.40 -26.48 8.63
C ASN A 177 12.59 -26.95 9.46
N PHE A 178 13.80 -26.48 9.13
CA PHE A 178 14.99 -26.78 9.92
C PHE A 178 14.97 -26.10 11.29
N TYR A 179 14.56 -24.83 11.35
CA TYR A 179 14.46 -24.06 12.59
C TYR A 179 13.53 -24.71 13.61
N TYR A 180 12.39 -25.26 13.17
CA TYR A 180 11.46 -25.99 14.03
C TYR A 180 11.67 -27.49 14.08
N GLN A 181 12.75 -28.02 13.48
CA GLN A 181 13.07 -29.45 13.42
C GLN A 181 11.89 -30.29 12.91
N MET A 182 11.15 -29.77 11.93
CA MET A 182 9.99 -30.41 11.38
C MET A 182 10.39 -31.63 10.54
N ALA A 183 9.85 -32.81 10.85
CA ALA A 183 10.10 -33.99 10.05
C ALA A 183 9.32 -33.97 8.73
N MET A 184 9.80 -34.70 7.73
CA MET A 184 9.12 -34.85 6.45
C MET A 184 7.77 -35.57 6.64
N GLY A 185 6.70 -35.00 6.07
CA GLY A 185 5.33 -35.53 6.24
C GLY A 185 4.61 -35.07 7.51
N ASP A 186 5.30 -34.36 8.41
CA ASP A 186 4.72 -33.80 9.63
C ASP A 186 4.41 -32.31 9.48
N GLY A 187 3.85 -31.72 10.51
CA GLY A 187 3.71 -30.27 10.68
C GLY A 187 2.29 -29.75 10.55
N ARG A 188 1.40 -30.41 9.84
CA ARG A 188 0.03 -29.92 9.64
C ARG A 188 -0.64 -29.61 10.97
N GLY A 189 -1.11 -28.36 11.13
CA GLY A 189 -1.75 -27.88 12.34
C GLY A 189 -0.78 -27.49 13.48
N CYS A 190 0.53 -27.68 13.33
CA CYS A 190 1.51 -27.21 14.29
C CYS A 190 1.65 -25.69 14.27
N THR A 191 1.67 -25.09 15.46
CA THR A 191 1.80 -23.63 15.65
C THR A 191 3.03 -23.31 16.46
N PHE A 192 3.84 -22.39 15.96
CA PHE A 192 5.09 -21.96 16.60
C PHE A 192 5.14 -20.44 16.73
N ALA A 193 5.61 -19.94 17.87
CA ALA A 193 5.97 -18.55 18.00
C ALA A 193 7.16 -18.25 17.09
N PHE A 194 7.13 -17.14 16.36
CA PHE A 194 8.13 -16.79 15.38
C PHE A 194 8.73 -15.42 15.66
N ASN A 195 10.05 -15.35 15.72
CA ASN A 195 10.79 -14.09 15.78
C ASN A 195 11.62 -13.94 14.51
N ILE A 196 11.18 -13.07 13.63
CA ILE A 196 11.83 -12.86 12.33
C ILE A 196 13.28 -12.38 12.47
N ASP A 197 13.57 -11.52 13.45
CA ASP A 197 14.92 -10.98 13.66
C ASP A 197 15.88 -12.06 14.15
N GLU A 198 15.41 -12.95 15.02
CA GLU A 198 16.18 -14.10 15.50
C GLU A 198 16.43 -15.12 14.39
N PHE A 199 15.37 -15.48 13.65
CA PHE A 199 15.45 -16.36 12.49
C PHE A 199 16.44 -15.83 11.45
N CYS A 200 16.32 -14.55 11.08
CA CYS A 200 17.20 -13.93 10.10
C CYS A 200 18.67 -13.89 10.56
N ARG A 201 18.92 -13.69 11.84
CA ARG A 201 20.29 -13.77 12.40
C ARG A 201 20.87 -15.18 12.30
N ASN A 202 20.08 -16.19 12.66
CA ASN A 202 20.53 -17.59 12.67
C ASN A 202 20.84 -18.10 11.25
N PHE A 203 20.02 -17.75 10.26
CA PHE A 203 20.11 -18.23 8.89
C PHE A 203 20.72 -17.22 7.90
N LYS A 204 21.14 -16.05 8.37
CA LYS A 204 21.76 -14.96 7.57
C LYS A 204 20.84 -14.44 6.47
N HIS A 205 19.56 -14.24 6.79
CA HIS A 205 18.56 -13.67 5.89
C HIS A 205 18.31 -12.19 6.15
N PHE A 206 17.67 -11.52 5.18
CA PHE A 206 17.21 -10.14 5.32
C PHE A 206 15.76 -10.10 5.76
N PRO A 207 15.39 -9.42 6.89
CA PRO A 207 14.05 -9.45 7.45
C PRO A 207 12.94 -9.07 6.45
N VAL A 208 13.15 -8.05 5.61
CA VAL A 208 12.15 -7.57 4.65
C VAL A 208 11.83 -8.63 3.59
N GLN A 209 12.84 -9.26 3.02
CA GLN A 209 12.65 -10.31 2.01
C GLN A 209 12.09 -11.60 2.64
N THR A 210 12.51 -11.91 3.88
CA THR A 210 11.96 -13.04 4.63
C THR A 210 10.48 -12.86 4.93
N ASP A 211 10.07 -11.70 5.40
CA ASP A 211 8.65 -11.34 5.61
C ASP A 211 7.84 -11.50 4.32
N SER A 212 8.35 -11.00 3.20
CA SER A 212 7.71 -11.15 1.90
C SER A 212 7.62 -12.60 1.45
N ALA A 213 8.68 -13.40 1.64
CA ALA A 213 8.70 -14.82 1.32
C ALA A 213 7.65 -15.60 2.15
N LEU A 214 7.54 -15.31 3.45
CA LEU A 214 6.53 -15.89 4.34
C LEU A 214 5.11 -15.56 3.89
N LYS A 215 4.86 -14.30 3.53
CA LYS A 215 3.58 -13.86 2.98
C LYS A 215 3.23 -14.55 1.65
N ILE A 216 4.22 -14.82 0.81
CA ILE A 216 4.03 -15.58 -0.44
C ILE A 216 3.73 -17.05 -0.14
N LEU A 217 4.46 -17.69 0.79
CA LEU A 217 4.21 -19.07 1.24
C LEU A 217 2.82 -19.22 1.87
N THR A 218 2.37 -18.21 2.62
CA THR A 218 1.01 -18.15 3.17
C THR A 218 -0.04 -18.13 2.05
N ARG A 219 0.13 -17.30 1.04
CA ARG A 219 -0.79 -17.26 -0.11
C ARG A 219 -0.75 -18.54 -0.94
N ALA A 220 0.39 -19.22 -0.99
CA ALA A 220 0.51 -20.52 -1.64
C ALA A 220 -0.06 -21.67 -0.80
N GLY A 221 -0.48 -21.40 0.45
CA GLY A 221 -1.13 -22.36 1.35
C GLY A 221 -0.16 -23.38 1.94
N TYR A 222 1.11 -23.07 2.13
CA TYR A 222 2.08 -23.92 2.81
C TYR A 222 2.10 -23.70 4.32
N LEU A 223 1.95 -22.44 4.71
CA LEU A 223 1.91 -22.03 6.10
C LEU A 223 0.98 -20.81 6.25
N GLU A 224 0.60 -20.49 7.45
CA GLU A 224 0.00 -19.21 7.81
C GLU A 224 1.01 -18.45 8.66
N TYR A 225 1.37 -17.26 8.21
CA TYR A 225 2.26 -16.35 8.92
C TYR A 225 1.49 -15.09 9.29
N THR A 226 1.53 -14.72 10.55
CA THR A 226 0.96 -13.48 11.03
C THR A 226 2.03 -12.63 11.69
N ASP A 227 2.08 -11.36 11.29
CA ASP A 227 2.90 -10.31 11.88
C ASP A 227 2.11 -9.42 12.84
N GLU A 228 0.80 -9.68 13.01
CA GLU A 228 -0.07 -8.88 13.86
C GLU A 228 0.18 -9.15 15.35
N GLN A 229 0.42 -8.08 16.08
CA GLN A 229 0.76 -8.11 17.51
C GLN A 229 -0.45 -8.18 18.45
N ASP A 230 -1.70 -8.08 17.96
CA ASP A 230 -2.92 -7.99 18.77
C ASP A 230 -4.08 -8.84 18.21
N ASN A 231 -3.83 -10.08 17.85
CA ASN A 231 -4.92 -10.98 17.49
C ASN A 231 -5.57 -11.60 18.72
N ALA A 232 -6.90 -11.52 18.79
CA ALA A 232 -7.67 -12.29 19.75
C ALA A 232 -7.41 -13.78 19.59
N SER A 233 -7.42 -14.53 20.70
CA SER A 233 -7.32 -15.99 20.68
C SER A 233 -8.37 -16.58 19.75
N ARG A 234 -8.01 -17.65 19.03
CA ARG A 234 -8.94 -18.34 18.15
C ARG A 234 -8.78 -19.86 18.25
N ILE A 235 -9.87 -20.56 18.08
CA ILE A 235 -9.91 -22.03 18.10
C ILE A 235 -10.73 -22.59 16.96
N MET A 236 -10.39 -23.81 16.55
CA MET A 236 -11.15 -24.65 15.64
C MET A 236 -11.05 -26.12 16.09
N PHE A 237 -12.16 -26.85 16.14
CA PHE A 237 -12.08 -28.28 16.39
C PHE A 237 -11.54 -29.02 15.17
N THR A 238 -10.60 -29.92 15.39
CA THR A 238 -9.98 -30.76 14.35
C THR A 238 -10.65 -32.11 14.21
N ILE A 239 -11.50 -32.45 15.18
CA ILE A 239 -12.30 -33.66 15.22
C ILE A 239 -13.77 -33.33 14.98
N THR A 240 -14.55 -34.33 14.62
CA THR A 240 -16.01 -34.20 14.45
C THR A 240 -16.73 -34.05 15.78
N LYS A 241 -17.97 -33.57 15.73
CA LYS A 241 -18.82 -33.47 16.94
C LYS A 241 -19.09 -34.81 17.58
N GLU A 242 -19.25 -35.86 16.79
CA GLU A 242 -19.45 -37.22 17.23
C GLU A 242 -18.22 -37.79 17.94
N GLU A 243 -17.04 -37.51 17.44
CA GLU A 243 -15.76 -37.91 18.06
C GLU A 243 -15.55 -37.20 19.38
N LEU A 244 -15.85 -35.88 19.46
CA LEU A 244 -15.73 -35.11 20.69
C LEU A 244 -16.60 -35.72 21.83
N TYR A 245 -17.82 -36.19 21.53
CA TYR A 245 -18.67 -36.82 22.52
C TYR A 245 -18.21 -38.25 22.98
N ARG A 246 -17.32 -38.89 22.22
CA ARG A 246 -16.76 -40.21 22.55
C ARG A 246 -15.53 -40.13 23.45
N ILE A 247 -14.91 -38.95 23.57
CA ILE A 247 -13.74 -38.78 24.43
C ILE A 247 -14.19 -38.78 25.89
N ARG A 248 -13.90 -39.87 26.64
CA ARG A 248 -14.42 -40.12 28.00
C ARG A 248 -13.45 -39.75 29.13
N GLU A 249 -12.21 -39.46 28.89
CA GLU A 249 -11.18 -39.22 29.93
C GLU A 249 -10.67 -37.77 29.91
N GLN A 250 -11.54 -36.84 30.24
CA GLN A 250 -11.15 -35.45 30.42
C GLN A 250 -11.32 -35.03 31.89
N SER A 251 -10.47 -34.09 32.34
CA SER A 251 -10.67 -33.53 33.68
C SER A 251 -11.99 -32.74 33.75
N GLU A 252 -12.55 -32.57 34.94
CA GLU A 252 -13.78 -31.81 35.18
C GLU A 252 -13.67 -30.36 34.63
N ASP A 253 -12.50 -29.74 34.79
CA ASP A 253 -12.22 -28.42 34.26
C ASP A 253 -12.22 -28.35 32.73
N THR A 254 -11.68 -29.39 32.09
CA THR A 254 -11.68 -29.53 30.63
C THR A 254 -13.08 -29.70 30.07
N GLU A 255 -13.88 -30.56 30.66
CA GLU A 255 -15.27 -30.74 30.23
C GLU A 255 -16.09 -29.44 30.41
N LYS A 256 -15.88 -28.75 31.53
CA LYS A 256 -16.53 -27.46 31.78
C LYS A 256 -16.16 -26.43 30.75
N LEU A 257 -14.87 -26.34 30.39
CA LEU A 257 -14.36 -25.40 29.36
C LEU A 257 -14.95 -25.75 28.00
N LEU A 258 -14.94 -27.02 27.58
CA LEU A 258 -15.49 -27.47 26.30
C LEU A 258 -16.99 -27.15 26.18
N ARG A 259 -17.77 -27.36 27.22
CA ARG A 259 -19.20 -27.01 27.25
C ARG A 259 -19.44 -25.51 27.09
N ILE A 260 -18.63 -24.71 27.73
CA ILE A 260 -18.71 -23.22 27.62
C ILE A 260 -18.33 -22.78 26.19
N LEU A 261 -17.27 -23.34 25.60
CA LEU A 261 -16.86 -23.04 24.25
C LEU A 261 -17.99 -23.35 23.24
N LEU A 262 -18.54 -24.54 23.29
CA LEU A 262 -19.62 -24.96 22.39
C LEU A 262 -20.91 -24.13 22.54
N ARG A 263 -21.17 -23.58 23.73
CA ARG A 263 -22.32 -22.70 23.98
C ARG A 263 -22.11 -21.24 23.63
N SER A 264 -20.87 -20.82 23.67
CA SER A 264 -20.53 -19.38 23.54
C SER A 264 -20.14 -18.98 22.11
N TYR A 265 -19.65 -19.93 21.32
CA TYR A 265 -19.11 -19.65 19.99
C TYR A 265 -19.71 -20.58 18.95
N THR A 266 -20.01 -20.05 17.78
CA THR A 266 -20.56 -20.80 16.64
C THR A 266 -19.49 -21.07 15.60
N GLY A 267 -19.67 -22.08 14.75
CA GLY A 267 -18.77 -22.40 13.65
C GLY A 267 -17.47 -23.11 14.01
N LEU A 268 -17.27 -23.47 15.26
CA LEU A 268 -16.04 -24.07 15.79
C LEU A 268 -15.54 -25.33 15.06
N PHE A 269 -16.41 -26.06 14.35
CA PHE A 269 -16.07 -27.28 13.60
C PHE A 269 -15.84 -27.04 12.11
N THR A 270 -16.07 -25.81 11.63
CA THR A 270 -15.97 -25.48 10.20
C THR A 270 -14.88 -24.47 9.92
N ASP A 271 -14.62 -23.55 10.86
CA ASP A 271 -13.62 -22.50 10.72
C ASP A 271 -13.13 -22.02 12.09
N TYR A 272 -12.11 -21.16 12.11
CA TYR A 272 -11.63 -20.55 13.33
C TYR A 272 -12.63 -19.56 13.90
N ALA A 273 -13.03 -19.76 15.15
CA ALA A 273 -13.80 -18.79 15.91
C ALA A 273 -12.90 -18.02 16.88
N TYR A 274 -13.04 -16.70 16.89
CA TYR A 274 -12.36 -15.84 17.86
C TYR A 274 -12.96 -16.03 19.24
N ILE A 275 -12.09 -16.23 20.23
CA ILE A 275 -12.49 -16.42 21.63
C ILE A 275 -11.89 -15.35 22.51
N SER A 276 -12.57 -15.05 23.63
CA SER A 276 -12.07 -14.19 24.71
C SER A 276 -11.78 -15.03 25.94
N GLU A 277 -10.51 -15.12 26.31
CA GLU A 277 -10.08 -15.82 27.53
C GLU A 277 -10.63 -15.16 28.79
N ASP A 278 -10.88 -13.85 28.77
CA ASP A 278 -11.55 -13.13 29.85
C ASP A 278 -12.99 -13.60 30.05
N ASN A 279 -13.75 -13.71 28.95
CA ASN A 279 -15.11 -14.23 28.97
C ASN A 279 -15.16 -15.70 29.42
N LEU A 280 -14.22 -16.49 28.93
CA LEU A 280 -14.11 -17.91 29.34
C LEU A 280 -13.78 -18.03 30.84
N SER A 281 -12.86 -17.21 31.35
CA SER A 281 -12.49 -17.15 32.76
C SER A 281 -13.69 -16.80 33.64
N THR A 282 -14.42 -15.74 33.28
CA THR A 282 -15.61 -15.30 34.02
C THR A 282 -16.70 -16.38 34.05
N ARG A 283 -16.91 -17.11 32.96
CA ARG A 283 -17.96 -18.14 32.86
C ARG A 283 -17.56 -19.48 33.45
N SER A 284 -16.29 -19.85 33.36
CA SER A 284 -15.79 -21.15 33.88
C SER A 284 -15.35 -21.07 35.33
N GLY A 285 -14.98 -19.89 35.82
CA GLY A 285 -14.33 -19.72 37.12
C GLY A 285 -12.87 -20.19 37.14
N LEU A 286 -12.32 -20.55 35.97
CA LEU A 286 -10.91 -20.95 35.81
C LEU A 286 -10.06 -19.67 35.61
N SER A 287 -8.82 -19.70 36.06
CA SER A 287 -7.88 -18.65 35.75
C SER A 287 -7.50 -18.65 34.25
N LYS A 288 -7.09 -17.51 33.71
CA LYS A 288 -6.61 -17.42 32.33
C LYS A 288 -5.48 -18.40 32.04
N GLN A 289 -4.60 -18.62 33.02
CA GLN A 289 -3.48 -19.57 32.89
C GLN A 289 -3.99 -21.01 32.75
N GLN A 290 -4.95 -21.42 33.55
CA GLN A 290 -5.58 -22.75 33.46
C GLN A 290 -6.29 -22.94 32.11
N ILE A 291 -7.01 -21.93 31.63
CA ILE A 291 -7.66 -21.97 30.31
C ILE A 291 -6.61 -22.12 29.20
N TYR A 292 -5.54 -21.34 29.26
CA TYR A 292 -4.44 -21.40 28.30
C TYR A 292 -3.80 -22.80 28.26
N GLU A 293 -3.45 -23.36 29.42
CA GLU A 293 -2.83 -24.69 29.54
C GLU A 293 -3.77 -25.81 29.08
N THR A 294 -5.06 -25.69 29.40
CA THR A 294 -6.07 -26.66 28.97
C THR A 294 -6.27 -26.64 27.44
N LEU A 295 -6.37 -25.45 26.83
CA LEU A 295 -6.49 -25.30 25.38
C LEU A 295 -5.24 -25.79 24.65
N LEU A 296 -4.05 -25.53 25.19
CA LEU A 296 -2.80 -26.07 24.67
C LEU A 296 -2.76 -27.62 24.76
N SER A 297 -3.21 -28.20 25.88
CA SER A 297 -3.28 -29.64 26.04
C SER A 297 -4.20 -30.27 25.01
N LEU A 298 -5.41 -29.72 24.83
CA LEU A 298 -6.37 -30.16 23.82
C LEU A 298 -5.83 -30.02 22.39
N SER A 299 -5.04 -28.98 22.13
CA SER A 299 -4.38 -28.77 20.84
C SER A 299 -3.29 -29.81 20.57
N ARG A 300 -2.49 -30.16 21.58
CA ARG A 300 -1.48 -31.23 21.49
C ARG A 300 -2.10 -32.62 21.29
N GLN A 301 -3.33 -32.84 21.79
CA GLN A 301 -4.10 -34.05 21.60
C GLN A 301 -4.84 -34.08 20.25
N HIS A 302 -4.66 -33.09 19.41
CA HIS A 302 -5.36 -32.94 18.12
C HIS A 302 -6.89 -32.94 18.23
N ILE A 303 -7.44 -32.51 19.38
CA ILE A 303 -8.88 -32.35 19.57
C ILE A 303 -9.37 -31.04 18.99
N LEU A 304 -8.60 -29.98 19.20
CA LEU A 304 -8.81 -28.66 18.63
C LEU A 304 -7.49 -28.05 18.24
N HIS A 305 -7.55 -27.03 17.39
CA HIS A 305 -6.42 -26.17 17.10
C HIS A 305 -6.61 -24.85 17.85
N TYR A 306 -5.69 -24.52 18.74
CA TYR A 306 -5.72 -23.31 19.55
C TYR A 306 -4.59 -22.36 19.18
N ILE A 307 -4.97 -21.15 18.83
CA ILE A 307 -4.06 -20.05 18.53
C ILE A 307 -4.26 -19.00 19.61
N PRO A 308 -3.36 -18.91 20.59
CA PRO A 308 -3.49 -17.94 21.68
C PRO A 308 -3.32 -16.49 21.21
N ALA A 309 -3.98 -15.57 21.89
CA ALA A 309 -3.70 -14.14 21.79
C ALA A 309 -2.28 -13.89 22.27
N LYS A 310 -1.33 -13.84 21.35
CA LYS A 310 0.06 -13.50 21.64
C LYS A 310 0.42 -12.21 20.97
N LYS A 311 1.18 -11.39 21.68
CA LYS A 311 1.89 -10.21 21.13
C LYS A 311 3.08 -10.59 20.24
N THR A 312 3.32 -11.85 20.00
CA THR A 312 4.41 -12.36 19.16
C THR A 312 3.86 -12.94 17.88
N PRO A 313 4.44 -12.64 16.71
CA PRO A 313 4.13 -13.31 15.45
C PRO A 313 4.24 -14.84 15.59
N TYR A 314 3.48 -15.55 14.78
CA TYR A 314 3.53 -17.01 14.76
C TYR A 314 3.44 -17.59 13.34
N ILE A 315 3.90 -18.83 13.21
CA ILE A 315 3.77 -19.63 12.00
C ILE A 315 2.92 -20.86 12.34
N ILE A 316 1.92 -21.11 11.48
CA ILE A 316 1.10 -22.32 11.52
C ILE A 316 1.35 -23.09 10.23
N TYR A 317 1.64 -24.38 10.34
CA TYR A 317 1.71 -25.25 9.17
C TYR A 317 0.31 -25.64 8.72
N THR A 318 -0.08 -25.21 7.55
CA THR A 318 -1.39 -25.54 6.96
C THR A 318 -1.37 -26.88 6.22
N ARG A 319 -0.16 -27.34 5.88
CA ARG A 319 0.10 -28.63 5.22
C ARG A 319 1.24 -29.36 5.92
N GLU A 320 1.36 -30.64 5.64
CA GLU A 320 2.54 -31.45 5.97
C GLU A 320 3.77 -30.90 5.26
N ARG A 321 4.94 -31.01 5.91
CA ARG A 321 6.22 -30.65 5.31
C ARG A 321 6.45 -31.46 4.04
N GLN A 322 6.70 -30.77 2.94
CA GLN A 322 7.06 -31.35 1.65
C GLN A 322 8.53 -31.11 1.32
N GLU A 323 9.05 -31.89 0.38
CA GLU A 323 10.37 -31.63 -0.20
C GLU A 323 10.43 -30.21 -0.80
N THR A 324 11.52 -29.52 -0.64
CA THR A 324 11.69 -28.12 -1.04
C THR A 324 11.50 -27.93 -2.54
N GLU A 325 11.90 -28.90 -3.36
CA GLU A 325 11.73 -28.94 -4.81
C GLU A 325 10.26 -29.01 -5.22
N ARG A 326 9.42 -29.62 -4.39
CA ARG A 326 7.97 -29.72 -4.62
C ARG A 326 7.19 -28.50 -4.20
N VAL A 327 7.84 -27.51 -3.59
CA VAL A 327 7.18 -26.23 -3.27
C VAL A 327 6.86 -25.51 -4.56
N TYR A 328 5.59 -25.58 -4.94
CA TYR A 328 5.06 -24.95 -6.15
C TYR A 328 4.40 -23.61 -5.83
N LEU A 329 4.85 -22.58 -6.52
CA LEU A 329 4.25 -21.24 -6.47
C LEU A 329 3.50 -21.03 -7.79
N SER A 330 2.16 -21.01 -7.73
CA SER A 330 1.34 -20.83 -8.93
C SER A 330 1.59 -19.45 -9.55
N LYS A 331 1.27 -19.33 -10.85
CA LYS A 331 1.41 -18.08 -11.59
C LYS A 331 0.61 -16.95 -10.94
N GLU A 332 -0.60 -17.24 -10.49
CA GLU A 332 -1.48 -16.27 -9.82
C GLU A 332 -0.92 -15.79 -8.46
N VAL A 333 -0.19 -16.64 -7.75
CA VAL A 333 0.40 -16.30 -6.45
C VAL A 333 1.66 -15.47 -6.61
N TYR A 334 2.47 -15.71 -7.63
CA TYR A 334 3.77 -15.07 -7.77
C TYR A 334 3.88 -14.20 -9.02
N GLU A 335 3.87 -14.77 -10.25
CA GLU A 335 4.18 -14.05 -11.49
C GLU A 335 3.20 -12.92 -11.77
N ASP A 336 1.90 -13.20 -11.78
CA ASP A 336 0.87 -12.22 -12.13
C ASP A 336 0.84 -11.06 -11.12
N ARG A 337 1.09 -11.38 -9.84
CA ARG A 337 1.19 -10.34 -8.78
C ARG A 337 2.47 -9.53 -8.89
N LYS A 338 3.61 -10.16 -9.19
CA LYS A 338 4.89 -9.48 -9.42
C LYS A 338 4.77 -8.53 -10.62
N GLU A 339 4.21 -9.00 -11.72
CA GLU A 339 4.00 -8.19 -12.92
C GLU A 339 3.09 -6.99 -12.64
N SER A 340 1.94 -7.21 -12.02
CA SER A 340 1.02 -6.15 -11.62
C SER A 340 1.68 -5.13 -10.67
N TYR A 341 2.53 -5.58 -9.75
CA TYR A 341 3.26 -4.69 -8.85
C TYR A 341 4.31 -3.88 -9.61
N VAL A 342 5.06 -4.50 -10.52
CA VAL A 342 6.04 -3.83 -11.39
C VAL A 342 5.37 -2.76 -12.25
N GLN A 343 4.23 -3.07 -12.85
CA GLN A 343 3.47 -2.10 -13.65
C GLN A 343 3.06 -0.88 -12.84
N ARG A 344 2.58 -1.08 -11.60
CA ARG A 344 2.22 0.02 -10.70
C ARG A 344 3.42 0.88 -10.30
N ILE A 345 4.53 0.25 -9.95
CA ILE A 345 5.79 0.96 -9.64
C ILE A 345 6.27 1.78 -10.83
N ASN A 346 6.26 1.19 -12.04
CA ASN A 346 6.67 1.89 -13.26
C ASN A 346 5.74 3.07 -13.58
N ALA A 347 4.44 2.90 -13.44
CA ALA A 347 3.47 3.99 -13.62
C ALA A 347 3.69 5.13 -12.63
N MET A 348 4.07 4.82 -11.38
CA MET A 348 4.38 5.85 -10.39
C MET A 348 5.69 6.58 -10.68
N ILE A 349 6.71 5.86 -11.17
CA ILE A 349 7.98 6.47 -11.63
C ILE A 349 7.71 7.39 -12.84
N GLU A 350 6.97 6.90 -13.84
CA GLU A 350 6.59 7.69 -15.03
C GLU A 350 5.82 8.96 -14.62
N TYR A 351 4.87 8.83 -13.71
CA TYR A 351 4.14 9.98 -13.18
C TYR A 351 5.06 11.00 -12.51
N ALA A 352 6.02 10.55 -11.70
CA ALA A 352 6.94 11.44 -10.98
C ALA A 352 7.95 12.12 -11.92
N GLU A 353 8.47 11.38 -12.92
CA GLU A 353 9.51 11.88 -13.85
C GLU A 353 8.93 12.68 -15.03
N SER A 354 7.64 12.62 -15.30
CA SER A 354 7.06 13.32 -16.43
C SER A 354 7.14 14.86 -16.25
N GLU A 355 7.76 15.55 -17.19
CA GLU A 355 7.89 17.01 -17.16
C GLU A 355 6.94 17.73 -18.12
N ASN A 356 6.31 16.99 -19.03
CA ASN A 356 5.56 17.56 -20.15
C ASN A 356 4.06 17.21 -20.14
N ARG A 357 3.64 16.24 -19.35
CA ARG A 357 2.25 15.78 -19.29
C ARG A 357 1.52 16.34 -18.06
N CYS A 358 0.28 16.78 -18.26
CA CYS A 358 -0.58 17.24 -17.18
C CYS A 358 -0.79 16.15 -16.12
N ARG A 359 -0.47 16.47 -14.86
CA ARG A 359 -0.54 15.51 -13.73
C ARG A 359 -1.93 14.90 -13.53
N SER A 360 -2.98 15.72 -13.58
CA SER A 360 -4.35 15.26 -13.44
C SER A 360 -4.73 14.31 -14.59
N ARG A 361 -4.36 14.66 -15.82
CA ARG A 361 -4.64 13.85 -17.00
C ARG A 361 -3.93 12.49 -16.96
N MET A 362 -2.68 12.43 -16.47
CA MET A 362 -1.97 11.17 -16.27
C MET A 362 -2.69 10.24 -15.30
N LEU A 363 -3.18 10.76 -14.16
CA LEU A 363 -3.93 9.98 -13.18
C LEU A 363 -5.26 9.50 -13.75
N LEU A 364 -6.03 10.38 -14.43
CA LEU A 364 -7.30 10.02 -15.05
C LEU A 364 -7.12 8.93 -16.11
N ARG A 365 -6.10 9.07 -16.97
CA ARG A 365 -5.75 8.04 -17.99
C ARG A 365 -5.39 6.71 -17.35
N TYR A 366 -4.62 6.72 -16.26
CA TYR A 366 -4.28 5.52 -15.51
C TYR A 366 -5.53 4.78 -14.99
N PHE A 367 -6.57 5.52 -14.55
CA PHE A 367 -7.85 4.95 -14.13
C PHE A 367 -8.81 4.66 -15.30
N GLY A 368 -8.35 4.74 -16.54
CA GLY A 368 -9.14 4.43 -17.73
C GLY A 368 -10.11 5.53 -18.16
N GLU A 369 -9.98 6.73 -17.60
CA GLU A 369 -10.78 7.89 -18.01
C GLU A 369 -10.07 8.65 -19.14
N LYS A 370 -10.77 8.82 -20.26
CA LYS A 370 -10.28 9.65 -21.37
C LYS A 370 -10.64 11.11 -21.09
N ASN A 371 -9.64 11.90 -20.71
CA ASN A 371 -9.79 13.34 -20.56
C ASN A 371 -8.85 14.04 -21.57
N GLU A 372 -9.41 14.86 -22.42
CA GLU A 372 -8.67 15.57 -23.48
C GLU A 372 -8.10 16.91 -23.00
N HIS A 373 -8.54 17.40 -21.83
CA HIS A 373 -8.17 18.72 -21.34
C HIS A 373 -7.08 18.68 -20.27
N ASN A 374 -6.14 19.60 -20.35
CA ASN A 374 -5.18 19.86 -19.29
C ASN A 374 -5.86 20.57 -18.11
N CYS A 375 -5.47 20.25 -16.87
CA CYS A 375 -6.12 20.81 -15.67
C CYS A 375 -5.83 22.30 -15.45
N GLY A 376 -4.82 22.87 -16.09
CA GLY A 376 -4.44 24.28 -15.97
C GLY A 376 -3.81 24.69 -14.64
N GLN A 377 -3.72 23.79 -13.64
CA GLN A 377 -3.30 24.14 -12.28
C GLN A 377 -2.19 23.28 -11.69
N CYS A 378 -1.78 22.19 -12.33
CA CYS A 378 -0.64 21.39 -11.91
C CYS A 378 0.68 22.12 -12.24
N ASP A 379 1.79 21.63 -11.64
CA ASP A 379 3.14 22.14 -11.89
C ASP A 379 3.45 22.25 -13.39
N VAL A 380 3.20 21.22 -14.15
CA VAL A 380 3.43 21.16 -15.60
C VAL A 380 2.59 22.19 -16.35
N CYS A 381 1.29 22.28 -16.08
CA CYS A 381 0.43 23.24 -16.74
C CYS A 381 0.85 24.70 -16.43
N LEU A 382 1.18 24.98 -15.16
CA LEU A 382 1.63 26.32 -14.76
C LEU A 382 2.98 26.68 -15.38
N GLN A 383 3.90 25.72 -15.49
CA GLN A 383 5.20 25.93 -16.13
C GLN A 383 5.03 26.20 -17.63
N GLN A 384 4.10 25.53 -18.29
CA GLN A 384 3.75 25.79 -19.69
C GLN A 384 3.19 27.21 -19.86
N HIS A 385 2.34 27.69 -18.94
CA HIS A 385 1.85 29.07 -18.96
C HIS A 385 2.95 30.12 -18.67
N GLN A 386 3.85 29.83 -17.72
CA GLN A 386 4.97 30.74 -17.38
C GLN A 386 6.08 30.80 -18.45
N SER A 387 6.11 29.86 -19.39
CA SER A 387 7.09 29.84 -20.48
C SER A 387 6.88 30.94 -21.52
N GLY A 388 5.98 31.91 -21.25
CA GLY A 388 5.76 33.08 -22.09
C GLY A 388 4.85 32.84 -23.30
N LEU A 389 4.33 31.60 -23.44
CA LEU A 389 3.27 31.30 -24.41
C LEU A 389 1.92 31.60 -23.74
N LYS A 390 1.17 32.53 -24.23
CA LYS A 390 -0.24 32.68 -23.89
C LYS A 390 -0.98 31.43 -24.34
N SER A 391 -2.03 31.03 -23.64
CA SER A 391 -2.79 29.80 -23.94
C SER A 391 -3.17 29.69 -25.41
N GLY A 392 -3.54 30.82 -26.06
CA GLY A 392 -3.82 30.88 -27.49
C GLY A 392 -2.61 30.75 -28.42
N GLU A 393 -1.40 31.11 -27.98
CA GLU A 393 -0.16 30.98 -28.79
C GLU A 393 0.28 29.51 -28.84
N PHE A 394 0.20 28.79 -27.74
CA PHE A 394 0.49 27.37 -27.71
C PHE A 394 -0.46 26.58 -28.62
N GLU A 395 -1.74 26.86 -28.55
CA GLU A 395 -2.75 26.23 -29.40
C GLU A 395 -2.52 26.57 -30.88
N ALA A 396 -2.22 27.81 -31.20
CA ALA A 396 -1.94 28.23 -32.57
C ALA A 396 -0.69 27.54 -33.15
N ILE A 397 0.41 27.47 -32.40
CA ILE A 397 1.62 26.75 -32.82
C ILE A 397 1.35 25.25 -32.97
N SER A 398 0.61 24.66 -32.03
CA SER A 398 0.24 23.25 -32.05
C SER A 398 -0.61 22.91 -33.28
N GLN A 399 -1.62 23.73 -33.62
CA GLN A 399 -2.47 23.54 -34.79
C GLN A 399 -1.67 23.71 -36.10
N GLN A 400 -0.79 24.72 -36.20
CA GLN A 400 0.08 24.90 -37.35
C GLN A 400 1.03 23.73 -37.54
N LEU A 401 1.63 23.22 -36.47
CA LEU A 401 2.53 22.09 -36.52
C LEU A 401 1.80 20.80 -36.96
N GLN A 402 0.64 20.54 -36.39
CA GLN A 402 -0.17 19.38 -36.78
C GLN A 402 -0.64 19.46 -38.24
N ALA A 403 -1.03 20.66 -38.71
CA ALA A 403 -1.41 20.86 -40.10
C ALA A 403 -0.26 20.55 -41.06
N LEU A 404 0.95 21.04 -40.76
CA LEU A 404 2.14 20.79 -41.56
C LEU A 404 2.54 19.33 -41.60
N LEU A 405 2.46 18.64 -40.44
CA LEU A 405 2.87 17.24 -40.32
C LEU A 405 1.82 16.25 -40.88
N LYS A 406 0.57 16.67 -41.04
CA LYS A 406 -0.47 15.89 -41.76
C LYS A 406 -0.19 15.77 -43.26
N GLU A 407 0.46 16.80 -43.84
CA GLU A 407 0.79 16.78 -45.28
C GLU A 407 2.04 15.94 -45.54
N ASN A 408 3.11 16.13 -44.78
CA ASN A 408 4.37 15.38 -44.94
C ASN A 408 5.16 15.30 -43.64
N PRO A 409 5.94 14.23 -43.41
CA PRO A 409 6.94 14.19 -42.34
C PRO A 409 7.99 15.29 -42.57
N LEU A 410 8.32 16.08 -41.52
CA LEU A 410 9.27 17.19 -41.59
C LEU A 410 10.35 17.03 -40.52
N SER A 411 11.57 17.48 -40.86
CA SER A 411 12.64 17.64 -39.91
C SER A 411 12.42 18.88 -39.03
N LEU A 412 13.06 18.92 -37.84
CA LEU A 412 12.99 20.09 -36.98
C LEU A 412 13.46 21.39 -37.65
N GLN A 413 14.43 21.28 -38.58
CA GLN A 413 14.93 22.43 -39.33
C GLN A 413 13.87 22.97 -40.30
N GLU A 414 13.24 22.11 -41.07
CA GLU A 414 12.17 22.48 -42.02
C GLU A 414 10.94 23.06 -41.30
N ILE A 415 10.65 22.61 -40.10
CA ILE A 415 9.58 23.14 -39.26
C ILE A 415 9.92 24.55 -38.78
N LYS A 416 11.18 24.79 -38.33
CA LYS A 416 11.67 26.13 -37.94
C LYS A 416 11.55 27.15 -39.07
N ASP A 417 11.84 26.72 -40.30
CA ASP A 417 11.78 27.59 -41.47
C ASP A 417 10.33 27.97 -41.85
N LYS A 418 9.36 27.08 -41.54
CA LYS A 418 7.95 27.28 -41.86
C LYS A 418 7.13 27.95 -40.75
N ILE A 419 7.51 27.75 -39.48
CA ILE A 419 6.82 28.33 -38.33
C ILE A 419 7.72 29.41 -37.73
N GLN A 420 7.38 30.69 -37.96
CA GLN A 420 8.14 31.84 -37.47
C GLN A 420 7.83 32.11 -36.00
N VAL A 421 8.37 31.30 -35.11
CA VAL A 421 8.29 31.48 -33.65
C VAL A 421 9.66 31.25 -33.02
N PRO A 422 9.93 31.82 -31.84
CA PRO A 422 11.20 31.59 -31.13
C PRO A 422 11.45 30.08 -30.96
N GLU A 423 12.68 29.64 -31.23
CA GLU A 423 13.07 28.24 -31.19
C GLU A 423 12.72 27.52 -29.87
N ASN A 424 12.95 28.24 -28.75
CA ASN A 424 12.62 27.73 -27.41
C ASN A 424 11.12 27.48 -27.22
N GLN A 425 10.25 28.24 -27.89
CA GLN A 425 8.80 28.07 -27.85
C GLN A 425 8.38 26.90 -28.74
N LEU A 426 8.92 26.81 -29.97
CA LEU A 426 8.67 25.71 -30.88
C LEU A 426 9.07 24.35 -30.28
N MET A 427 10.29 24.30 -29.73
CA MET A 427 10.79 23.06 -29.10
C MET A 427 9.92 22.59 -27.94
N LYS A 428 9.34 23.48 -27.16
CA LYS A 428 8.40 23.14 -26.09
C LYS A 428 7.10 22.55 -26.61
N VAL A 429 6.55 23.12 -27.68
CA VAL A 429 5.33 22.58 -28.32
C VAL A 429 5.61 21.21 -28.95
N VAL A 430 6.73 21.05 -29.65
CA VAL A 430 7.16 19.77 -30.23
C VAL A 430 7.32 18.71 -29.15
N SER A 431 8.09 19.01 -28.08
CA SER A 431 8.28 18.07 -26.95
C SER A 431 6.95 17.67 -26.30
N TYR A 432 6.04 18.62 -26.18
CA TYR A 432 4.70 18.33 -25.66
C TYR A 432 3.92 17.38 -26.58
N LEU A 433 3.85 17.69 -27.88
CA LEU A 433 3.10 16.87 -28.82
C LEU A 433 3.67 15.47 -28.99
N VAL A 434 4.99 15.32 -28.90
CA VAL A 434 5.66 14.00 -28.89
C VAL A 434 5.33 13.25 -27.60
N SER A 435 5.39 13.92 -26.44
CA SER A 435 5.10 13.28 -25.14
C SER A 435 3.63 12.88 -24.97
N GLU A 436 2.72 13.56 -25.68
CA GLU A 436 1.28 13.22 -25.70
C GLU A 436 0.93 12.19 -26.80
N GLU A 437 1.95 11.67 -27.50
CA GLU A 437 1.75 10.72 -28.63
C GLU A 437 0.83 11.28 -29.74
N ILE A 438 0.80 12.60 -29.88
CA ILE A 438 0.05 13.30 -30.96
C ILE A 438 0.88 13.32 -32.24
N ILE A 439 2.21 13.42 -32.11
CA ILE A 439 3.18 13.31 -33.17
C ILE A 439 4.30 12.36 -32.77
N TRP A 440 4.93 11.72 -33.74
CA TRP A 440 6.04 10.76 -33.51
C TRP A 440 7.33 11.27 -34.10
N GLN A 441 8.44 10.95 -33.44
CA GLN A 441 9.78 11.22 -33.98
C GLN A 441 10.43 9.90 -34.43
N GLU A 442 10.74 9.81 -35.70
CA GLU A 442 11.39 8.63 -36.30
C GLU A 442 12.47 9.09 -37.29
N ASN A 443 13.71 8.58 -37.12
CA ASN A 443 14.87 8.89 -37.99
C ASN A 443 15.14 10.39 -38.17
N GLY A 444 14.87 11.23 -37.15
CA GLY A 444 15.07 12.67 -37.18
C GLY A 444 13.92 13.47 -37.80
N TYR A 445 12.88 12.83 -38.26
CA TYR A 445 11.65 13.43 -38.77
C TYR A 445 10.50 13.33 -37.78
N LEU A 446 9.66 14.35 -37.74
CA LEU A 446 8.41 14.37 -37.01
C LEU A 446 7.27 13.96 -37.96
N LYS A 447 6.34 13.14 -37.45
CA LYS A 447 5.17 12.63 -38.17
C LYS A 447 3.92 12.87 -37.34
N PHE A 448 2.75 12.99 -38.00
CA PHE A 448 1.45 13.10 -37.35
C PHE A 448 0.74 11.77 -37.34
#